data_d4fc3678fce021ffbe1c541fdd2058ee
#
_entry.id   d4fc3678fce021ffbe1c541fdd2058ee
#
_cell.length_a   1.000
_cell.length_b   1.000
_cell.length_c   1.000
_cell.angle_alpha   90.00
_cell.angle_beta   90.00
_cell.angle_gamma   90.00
#
_symmetry.space_group_name_H-M   'P 1'
#
loop_
_entity.id
_entity.type
_entity.pdbx_description
1 polymer ?
#
loop_
_entity_poly.entity_id
_entity_poly.type
_entity_poly.pdbx_seq_one_letter_code
_entity_poly.pdbx_strand_id
1 'polypeptide(L)'
;MMINMARTPQHIGNLIRRTRRTQGLSQAQLGAKAGFRQETVSLIETGNPAAKLETILTILAALDLEFQIVPRSKGDSADIEKIF
;
A
#
# COMPACT_ATOMS: atom_id res chain seq x y z
N MET A 1 10.88 -1.52 15.11
CA MET A 1 10.24 -1.63 13.79
C MET A 1 9.20 -0.55 13.63
N MET A 2 9.28 0.19 12.55
CA MET A 2 8.28 1.23 12.29
C MET A 2 7.01 0.64 11.69
N ILE A 3 5.87 1.05 12.22
CA ILE A 3 4.59 0.66 11.67
C ILE A 3 4.17 1.76 10.70
N ASN A 4 4.01 1.39 9.44
CA ASN A 4 3.56 2.32 8.42
C ASN A 4 2.04 2.33 8.39
N MET A 5 1.46 3.50 8.61
CA MET A 5 0.01 3.65 8.64
C MET A 5 -0.44 4.34 7.38
N ALA A 6 -1.36 3.70 6.68
CA ALA A 6 -1.93 4.23 5.45
C ALA A 6 -3.38 4.57 5.67
N ARG A 7 -3.73 5.84 5.47
CA ARG A 7 -5.10 6.33 5.67
C ARG A 7 -5.71 6.92 4.40
N THR A 8 -4.93 7.03 3.35
CA THR A 8 -5.38 7.59 2.07
C THR A 8 -4.75 6.78 0.93
N PRO A 9 -5.31 6.84 -0.28
CA PRO A 9 -4.67 6.22 -1.43
C PRO A 9 -3.23 6.72 -1.62
N GLN A 10 -2.96 7.98 -1.31
CA GLN A 10 -1.62 8.54 -1.44
C GLN A 10 -0.65 7.94 -0.44
N HIS A 11 -1.10 7.67 0.79
CA HIS A 11 -0.28 7.00 1.78
C HIS A 11 0.10 5.60 1.31
N ILE A 12 -0.88 4.87 0.75
CA ILE A 12 -0.65 3.52 0.22
C ILE A 12 0.36 3.58 -0.92
N GLY A 13 0.17 4.53 -1.83
CA GLY A 13 1.08 4.71 -2.96
C GLY A 13 2.52 5.01 -2.51
N ASN A 14 2.67 5.86 -1.50
CA ASN A 14 3.98 6.20 -0.96
C ASN A 14 4.67 4.99 -0.31
N LEU A 15 3.90 4.16 0.40
CA LEU A 15 4.44 2.93 0.99
C LEU A 15 4.92 1.96 -0.07
N ILE A 16 4.13 1.78 -1.12
CA ILE A 16 4.48 0.91 -2.24
C ILE A 16 5.76 1.41 -2.90
N ARG A 17 5.84 2.71 -3.18
CA ARG A 17 7.03 3.30 -3.80
C ARG A 17 8.26 3.09 -2.95
N ARG A 18 8.17 3.36 -1.65
CA ARG A 18 9.30 3.23 -0.73
C ARG A 18 9.79 1.79 -0.68
N THR A 19 8.87 0.86 -0.51
CA THR A 19 9.22 -0.56 -0.43
C THR A 19 9.83 -1.04 -1.74
N ARG A 20 9.24 -0.63 -2.88
CA ARG A 20 9.78 -0.96 -4.19
C ARG A 20 11.22 -0.50 -4.33
N ARG A 21 11.49 0.75 -3.97
CA ARG A 21 12.84 1.30 -4.07
C ARG A 21 13.83 0.60 -3.14
N THR A 22 13.38 0.29 -1.94
CA THR A 22 14.20 -0.45 -0.97
C THR A 22 14.58 -1.81 -1.52
N GLN A 23 13.69 -2.45 -2.28
CA GLN A 23 13.98 -3.74 -2.90
C GLN A 23 14.73 -3.61 -4.23
N GLY A 24 15.05 -2.40 -4.67
CA GLY A 24 15.80 -2.18 -5.88
C GLY A 24 15.02 -2.40 -7.16
N LEU A 25 13.70 -2.30 -7.11
CA LEU A 25 12.85 -2.55 -8.27
C LEU A 25 12.44 -1.24 -8.95
N SER A 26 12.41 -1.26 -10.29
CA SER A 26 11.75 -0.18 -11.04
C SER A 26 10.24 -0.41 -11.05
N GLN A 27 9.49 0.61 -11.47
CA GLN A 27 8.04 0.45 -11.64
C GLN A 27 7.72 -0.65 -12.66
N ALA A 28 8.49 -0.71 -13.74
CA ALA A 28 8.29 -1.74 -14.76
C ALA A 28 8.58 -3.14 -14.21
N GLN A 29 9.62 -3.27 -13.39
CA GLN A 29 9.97 -4.55 -12.79
C GLN A 29 8.91 -5.00 -11.79
N LEU A 30 8.40 -4.07 -10.97
CA LEU A 30 7.32 -4.40 -10.07
C LEU A 30 6.06 -4.79 -10.83
N GLY A 31 5.73 -4.05 -11.89
CA GLY A 31 4.60 -4.38 -12.73
C GLY A 31 4.71 -5.78 -13.31
N ALA A 32 5.87 -6.13 -13.87
CA ALA A 32 6.09 -7.47 -14.43
C ALA A 32 5.92 -8.55 -13.36
N LYS A 33 6.42 -8.30 -12.15
CA LYS A 33 6.32 -9.25 -11.05
C LYS A 33 4.88 -9.46 -10.59
N ALA A 34 4.08 -8.40 -10.63
CA ALA A 34 2.68 -8.43 -10.18
C ALA A 34 1.69 -8.75 -11.30
N GLY A 35 2.14 -8.76 -12.56
CA GLY A 35 1.27 -9.00 -13.70
C GLY A 35 0.56 -7.76 -14.20
N PHE A 36 1.13 -6.58 -13.99
CA PHE A 36 0.55 -5.31 -14.43
C PHE A 36 1.53 -4.50 -15.27
N ARG A 37 1.00 -3.52 -15.98
CA ARG A 37 1.81 -2.57 -16.74
C ARG A 37 2.44 -1.56 -15.80
N GLN A 38 3.54 -0.96 -16.23
CA GLN A 38 4.21 0.10 -15.48
C GLN A 38 3.24 1.24 -15.15
N GLU A 39 2.40 1.61 -16.08
CA GLU A 39 1.44 2.71 -15.89
C GLU A 39 0.51 2.44 -14.72
N THR A 40 0.10 1.19 -14.53
CA THR A 40 -0.75 0.80 -13.41
C THR A 40 -0.01 1.04 -12.08
N VAL A 41 1.25 0.63 -12.02
CA VAL A 41 2.07 0.84 -10.82
C VAL A 41 2.24 2.34 -10.56
N SER A 42 2.52 3.12 -11.61
CA SER A 42 2.68 4.57 -11.50
C SER A 42 1.43 5.23 -10.94
N LEU A 43 0.26 4.87 -11.45
CA LEU A 43 -1.01 5.44 -10.97
C LEU A 43 -1.25 5.13 -9.50
N ILE A 44 -0.94 3.92 -9.07
CA ILE A 44 -1.12 3.53 -7.67
C ILE A 44 -0.14 4.28 -6.79
N GLU A 45 1.11 4.41 -7.21
CA GLU A 45 2.12 5.12 -6.41
C GLU A 45 1.82 6.61 -6.27
N THR A 46 1.10 7.20 -7.22
CA THR A 46 0.68 8.60 -7.13
C THR A 46 -0.61 8.79 -6.35
N GLY A 47 -1.24 7.70 -5.90
CA GLY A 47 -2.42 7.79 -5.06
C GLY A 47 -3.72 7.97 -5.82
N ASN A 48 -3.81 7.40 -7.03
CA ASN A 48 -5.04 7.49 -7.80
C ASN A 48 -6.19 6.82 -7.04
N PRO A 49 -7.25 7.58 -6.68
CA PRO A 49 -8.36 7.02 -5.89
C PRO A 49 -9.19 6.00 -6.65
N ALA A 50 -9.05 5.91 -7.97
CA ALA A 50 -9.78 4.94 -8.77
C ALA A 50 -9.08 3.58 -8.82
N ALA A 51 -7.93 3.42 -8.17
CA ALA A 51 -7.23 2.14 -8.14
C ALA A 51 -8.08 1.08 -7.43
N LYS A 52 -8.16 -0.10 -8.04
CA LYS A 52 -8.94 -1.19 -7.46
C LYS A 52 -8.18 -1.81 -6.30
N LEU A 53 -8.92 -2.16 -5.24
CA LEU A 53 -8.32 -2.81 -4.08
C LEU A 53 -7.63 -4.12 -4.48
N GLU A 54 -8.25 -4.89 -5.36
CA GLU A 54 -7.67 -6.15 -5.84
C GLU A 54 -6.27 -5.93 -6.44
N THR A 55 -6.12 -4.88 -7.24
CA THR A 55 -4.84 -4.54 -7.85
C THR A 55 -3.81 -4.17 -6.78
N ILE A 56 -4.23 -3.37 -5.81
CA ILE A 56 -3.35 -2.96 -4.70
C ILE A 56 -2.88 -4.18 -3.92
N LEU A 57 -3.79 -5.10 -3.61
CA LEU A 57 -3.43 -6.31 -2.86
C LEU A 57 -2.43 -7.18 -3.63
N THR A 58 -2.60 -7.28 -4.94
CA THR A 58 -1.67 -8.05 -5.77
C THR A 58 -0.28 -7.42 -5.79
N ILE A 59 -0.22 -6.09 -5.87
CA ILE A 59 1.06 -5.38 -5.83
C ILE A 59 1.74 -5.52 -4.47
N LEU A 60 0.97 -5.44 -3.39
CA LEU A 60 1.52 -5.65 -2.05
C LEU A 60 2.12 -7.04 -1.91
N ALA A 61 1.42 -8.05 -2.41
CA ALA A 61 1.92 -9.41 -2.38
C ALA A 61 3.22 -9.55 -3.18
N ALA A 62 3.33 -8.88 -4.32
CA ALA A 62 4.55 -8.89 -5.13
C ALA A 62 5.73 -8.26 -4.39
N LEU A 63 5.47 -7.35 -3.47
CA LEU A 63 6.48 -6.71 -2.62
C LEU A 63 6.68 -7.44 -1.30
N ASP A 64 6.03 -8.58 -1.12
CA ASP A 64 6.06 -9.34 0.13
C ASP A 64 5.48 -8.55 1.31
N LEU A 65 4.46 -7.75 1.03
CA LEU A 65 3.74 -7.00 2.04
C LEU A 65 2.37 -7.60 2.27
N GLU A 66 1.85 -7.42 3.47
CA GLU A 66 0.51 -7.85 3.84
C GLU A 66 -0.37 -6.65 4.15
N PHE A 67 -1.63 -6.74 3.74
CA PHE A 67 -2.65 -5.78 4.11
C PHE A 67 -3.29 -6.24 5.42
N GLN A 68 -3.24 -5.38 6.44
CA GLN A 68 -3.84 -5.69 7.73
C GLN A 68 -4.83 -4.60 8.12
N ILE A 69 -5.92 -5.03 8.72
CA ILE A 69 -6.93 -4.11 9.24
C ILE A 69 -6.81 -4.11 10.75
N VAL A 70 -6.50 -2.94 11.29
CA VAL A 70 -6.26 -2.77 12.72
C VAL A 70 -7.09 -1.59 13.21
N PRO A 71 -7.38 -1.53 14.52
CA PRO A 71 -8.03 -0.35 15.08
C PRO A 71 -7.19 0.89 14.79
N ARG A 72 -7.88 1.98 14.46
CA ARG A 72 -7.19 3.24 14.18
C ARG A 72 -6.49 3.74 15.42
N SER A 73 -5.20 4.03 15.30
CA SER A 73 -4.41 4.52 16.41
C SER A 73 -4.55 6.03 16.53
N LYS A 74 -5.27 6.48 17.55
CA LYS A 74 -5.44 7.90 17.84
C LYS A 74 -4.91 8.28 19.22
N GLY A 75 -4.35 7.32 19.92
CA GLY A 75 -3.92 7.56 21.29
C GLY A 75 -5.06 7.67 22.29
N ASP A 76 -6.28 7.32 21.90
CA ASP A 76 -7.48 7.36 22.73
C ASP A 76 -8.11 5.98 22.78
N SER A 77 -8.07 5.36 23.96
CA SER A 77 -8.61 4.02 24.14
C SER A 77 -10.12 3.94 23.93
N ALA A 78 -10.84 5.06 24.15
CA ALA A 78 -12.28 5.09 23.92
C ALA A 78 -12.63 4.87 22.46
N ASP A 79 -11.80 5.34 21.54
CA ASP A 79 -12.02 5.08 20.12
C ASP A 79 -11.88 3.61 19.78
N ILE A 80 -10.96 2.94 20.44
CA ILE A 80 -10.75 1.51 20.24
C ILE A 80 -11.96 0.72 20.74
N GLU A 81 -12.51 1.12 21.87
CA GLU A 81 -13.68 0.45 22.44
C GLU A 81 -14.90 0.56 21.53
N LYS A 82 -15.06 1.67 20.84
CA LYS A 82 -16.19 1.87 19.92
C LYS A 82 -16.11 1.00 18.68
N ILE A 83 -14.92 0.55 18.31
CA ILE A 83 -14.74 -0.29 17.13
C ILE A 83 -15.17 -1.71 17.41
N PHE A 84 -15.06 -2.11 18.65
CA PHE A 84 -15.41 -3.42 19.09
C PHE A 84 -16.70 -3.40 19.90
#